data_d1382ac64c735ad58a60813f716c5fe0
#
_entry.id   d1382ac64c735ad58a60813f716c5fe0
#
_cell.length_a   1.000
_cell.length_b   1.000
_cell.length_c   1.000
_cell.angle_alpha   90.00
_cell.angle_beta   90.00
_cell.angle_gamma   90.00
#
_symmetry.space_group_name_H-M   'P 1'
#
loop_
_entity.id
_entity.type
_entity.pdbx_description
1 polymer ?
#
loop_
_entity_poly.entity_id
_entity_poly.type
_entity_poly.pdbx_seq_one_letter_code
_entity_poly.pdbx_strand_id
1 'polypeptide(L)'
;MMKKFLILLFICGLFQAHNVQAGTSCEAIQITPELIETGFKLSSQLLDKLNELKPEVAIIARVGSDSSKYGIKYTHLGFLIKSDSNWEIVHLLNSCGTNSSSIYAQGLLNFYIDDLFTNETLLAIPDATLQEKISKTIKSRSMLTLH
;
A
#
# COMPACT_ATOMS: atom_id res chain seq x y z
N MET A 1 -55.09 -2.27 9.76
CA MET A 1 -54.06 -1.22 9.58
C MET A 1 -52.78 -1.47 10.36
N MET A 2 -52.81 -1.90 11.62
CA MET A 2 -51.61 -2.17 12.46
C MET A 2 -50.58 -3.16 11.88
N LYS A 3 -51.02 -4.29 11.27
CA LYS A 3 -50.07 -5.28 10.70
C LYS A 3 -49.21 -4.74 9.54
N LYS A 4 -49.75 -3.85 8.69
CA LYS A 4 -49.01 -3.22 7.61
C LYS A 4 -47.99 -2.19 8.11
N PHE A 5 -48.29 -1.52 9.22
CA PHE A 5 -47.39 -0.55 9.85
C PHE A 5 -46.21 -1.25 10.54
N LEU A 6 -46.44 -2.43 11.15
CA LEU A 6 -45.35 -3.24 11.74
C LEU A 6 -44.36 -3.78 10.69
N ILE A 7 -44.85 -4.20 9.51
CA ILE A 7 -44.02 -4.68 8.43
C ILE A 7 -43.15 -3.54 7.88
N LEU A 8 -43.68 -2.32 7.75
CA LEU A 8 -42.95 -1.15 7.30
C LEU A 8 -41.81 -0.77 8.27
N LEU A 9 -42.06 -0.84 9.57
CA LEU A 9 -41.04 -0.60 10.62
C LEU A 9 -39.94 -1.68 10.60
N PHE A 10 -40.28 -2.93 10.31
CA PHE A 10 -39.29 -4.01 10.22
C PHE A 10 -38.38 -3.89 8.97
N ILE A 11 -38.94 -3.42 7.86
CA ILE A 11 -38.17 -3.17 6.63
C ILE A 11 -37.21 -1.98 6.79
N CYS A 12 -37.65 -0.88 7.46
CA CYS A 12 -36.76 0.26 7.75
C CYS A 12 -35.60 -0.10 8.70
N GLY A 13 -35.80 -1.06 9.60
CA GLY A 13 -34.74 -1.53 10.52
C GLY A 13 -33.61 -2.33 9.84
N LEU A 14 -33.81 -2.86 8.62
CA LEU A 14 -32.81 -3.62 7.88
C LEU A 14 -31.83 -2.74 7.08
N PHE A 15 -32.09 -1.45 6.94
CA PHE A 15 -31.20 -0.49 6.29
C PHE A 15 -30.31 0.27 7.28
N GLN A 16 -29.85 -0.38 8.33
CA GLN A 16 -28.71 0.14 9.08
C GLN A 16 -27.47 -0.06 8.21
N ALA A 17 -27.16 0.94 7.40
CA ALA A 17 -25.85 1.02 6.73
C ALA A 17 -24.78 1.09 7.81
N HIS A 18 -24.21 -0.06 8.14
CA HIS A 18 -22.96 -0.08 8.92
C HIS A 18 -21.94 0.68 8.09
N ASN A 19 -21.42 1.77 8.63
CA ASN A 19 -20.23 2.40 8.06
C ASN A 19 -19.10 1.38 8.12
N VAL A 20 -18.86 0.71 7.00
CA VAL A 20 -17.69 -0.16 6.83
C VAL A 20 -16.50 0.79 6.73
N GLN A 21 -15.82 0.96 7.82
CA GLN A 21 -14.58 1.71 7.87
C GLN A 21 -13.51 0.82 7.23
N ALA A 22 -13.20 1.09 5.96
CA ALA A 22 -12.07 0.47 5.28
C ALA A 22 -10.81 1.25 5.70
N GLY A 23 -9.85 0.55 6.30
CA GLY A 23 -8.56 1.14 6.67
C GLY A 23 -8.00 0.54 7.96
N THR A 24 -6.69 0.69 8.13
CA THR A 24 -5.99 0.40 9.39
C THR A 24 -6.40 1.41 10.48
N SER A 25 -6.16 1.06 11.75
CA SER A 25 -6.37 1.98 12.87
C SER A 25 -5.59 3.28 12.65
N CYS A 26 -6.18 4.42 13.03
CA CYS A 26 -5.55 5.73 12.91
C CYS A 26 -4.52 6.00 14.03
N GLU A 27 -4.02 4.96 14.66
CA GLU A 27 -2.98 5.08 15.66
C GLU A 27 -1.65 5.42 15.00
N ALA A 28 -0.97 6.41 15.54
CA ALA A 28 0.37 6.76 15.08
C ALA A 28 1.32 5.58 15.31
N ILE A 29 2.01 5.16 14.27
CA ILE A 29 3.03 4.12 14.37
C ILE A 29 4.15 4.65 15.24
N GLN A 30 4.50 3.89 16.27
CA GLN A 30 5.67 4.20 17.08
C GLN A 30 6.94 3.70 16.37
N ILE A 31 7.70 4.64 15.85
CA ILE A 31 9.00 4.33 15.23
C ILE A 31 10.00 4.03 16.35
N THR A 32 10.38 2.77 16.48
CA THR A 32 11.38 2.32 17.45
C THR A 32 12.77 2.19 16.80
N PRO A 33 13.86 2.21 17.57
CA PRO A 33 15.20 1.94 17.06
C PRO A 33 15.30 0.61 16.30
N GLU A 34 14.64 -0.43 16.78
CA GLU A 34 14.62 -1.76 16.18
C GLU A 34 13.91 -1.77 14.81
N LEU A 35 12.83 -0.99 14.70
CA LEU A 35 12.12 -0.82 13.42
C LEU A 35 13.00 -0.09 12.40
N ILE A 36 13.72 0.94 12.84
CA ILE A 36 14.66 1.68 12.00
C ILE A 36 15.79 0.75 11.52
N GLU A 37 16.41 0.00 12.43
CA GLU A 37 17.47 -0.96 12.07
C GLU A 37 16.98 -2.00 11.06
N THR A 38 15.80 -2.57 11.31
CA THR A 38 15.15 -3.51 10.40
C THR A 38 14.88 -2.87 9.04
N GLY A 39 14.34 -1.66 9.01
CA GLY A 39 14.07 -0.91 7.80
C GLY A 39 15.34 -0.64 6.97
N PHE A 40 16.44 -0.26 7.61
CA PHE A 40 17.74 -0.10 6.95
C PHE A 40 18.25 -1.40 6.35
N LYS A 41 18.18 -2.51 7.09
CA LYS A 41 18.59 -3.82 6.63
C LYS A 41 17.80 -4.26 5.40
N LEU A 42 16.47 -4.15 5.45
CA LEU A 42 15.59 -4.51 4.33
C LEU A 42 15.83 -3.60 3.11
N SER A 43 16.01 -2.30 3.34
CA SER A 43 16.31 -1.33 2.28
C SER A 43 17.64 -1.64 1.59
N SER A 44 18.67 -1.98 2.36
CA SER A 44 19.98 -2.38 1.81
C SER A 44 19.89 -3.66 0.97
N GLN A 45 19.22 -4.69 1.49
CA GLN A 45 19.02 -5.95 0.76
C GLN A 45 18.22 -5.75 -0.53
N LEU A 46 17.19 -4.89 -0.49
CA LEU A 46 16.43 -4.53 -1.68
C LEU A 46 17.29 -3.80 -2.70
N LEU A 47 18.09 -2.82 -2.25
CA LEU A 47 19.00 -2.07 -3.12
C LEU A 47 20.03 -2.97 -3.80
N ASP A 48 20.59 -3.93 -3.06
CA ASP A 48 21.53 -4.91 -3.61
C ASP A 48 20.87 -5.73 -4.73
N LYS A 49 19.62 -6.18 -4.52
CA LYS A 49 18.85 -6.90 -5.53
C LYS A 49 18.53 -6.05 -6.76
N LEU A 50 18.16 -4.80 -6.56
CA LEU A 50 17.90 -3.88 -7.66
C LEU A 50 19.18 -3.58 -8.47
N ASN A 51 20.34 -3.49 -7.81
CA ASN A 51 21.63 -3.31 -8.46
C ASN A 51 22.08 -4.55 -9.22
N GLU A 52 21.77 -5.75 -8.70
CA GLU A 52 22.05 -7.02 -9.37
C GLU A 52 21.18 -7.19 -10.63
N LEU A 53 19.88 -7.00 -10.49
CA LEU A 53 18.88 -7.29 -11.52
C LEU A 53 18.69 -6.13 -12.53
N LYS A 54 19.05 -4.92 -12.13
CA LYS A 54 19.01 -3.69 -12.93
C LYS A 54 17.70 -3.47 -13.69
N PRO A 55 16.54 -3.63 -13.06
CA PRO A 55 15.28 -3.33 -13.73
C PRO A 55 15.14 -1.83 -13.94
N GLU A 56 14.31 -1.43 -14.91
CA GLU A 56 13.87 -0.04 -15.04
C GLU A 56 12.73 0.26 -14.05
N VAL A 57 11.83 -0.72 -13.87
CA VAL A 57 10.73 -0.69 -12.91
C VAL A 57 10.59 -2.07 -12.29
N ALA A 58 10.26 -2.11 -11.00
CA ALA A 58 9.87 -3.34 -10.31
C ALA A 58 8.59 -3.11 -9.50
N ILE A 59 7.96 -4.20 -9.08
CA ILE A 59 6.82 -4.18 -8.17
C ILE A 59 7.33 -4.71 -6.83
N ILE A 60 7.04 -3.98 -5.76
CA ILE A 60 7.36 -4.38 -4.40
C ILE A 60 6.08 -4.57 -3.60
N ALA A 61 6.06 -5.58 -2.75
CA ALA A 61 4.99 -5.74 -1.77
C ALA A 61 5.54 -6.15 -0.42
N ARG A 62 4.93 -5.66 0.66
CA ARG A 62 5.29 -5.97 2.05
C ARG A 62 4.09 -6.49 2.82
N VAL A 63 4.36 -7.14 3.94
CA VAL A 63 3.36 -7.54 4.93
C VAL A 63 3.23 -6.41 5.95
N GLY A 64 2.30 -5.48 5.73
CA GLY A 64 2.08 -4.34 6.63
C GLY A 64 1.10 -4.65 7.77
N SER A 65 0.25 -5.67 7.60
CA SER A 65 -0.71 -6.11 8.63
C SER A 65 -1.00 -7.58 8.52
N ASP A 66 -1.46 -8.20 9.62
CA ASP A 66 -1.91 -9.59 9.59
C ASP A 66 -3.29 -9.72 8.93
N SER A 67 -3.29 -10.17 7.71
CA SER A 67 -4.48 -10.48 6.93
C SER A 67 -4.60 -11.98 6.58
N SER A 68 -3.90 -12.83 7.32
CA SER A 68 -3.84 -14.28 7.10
C SER A 68 -5.21 -14.96 7.13
N LYS A 69 -6.13 -14.47 7.98
CA LYS A 69 -7.53 -14.95 8.05
C LYS A 69 -8.31 -14.80 6.74
N TYR A 70 -7.85 -13.94 5.84
CA TYR A 70 -8.42 -13.74 4.50
C TYR A 70 -7.61 -14.43 3.40
N GLY A 71 -6.54 -15.17 3.76
CA GLY A 71 -5.61 -15.77 2.80
C GLY A 71 -4.72 -14.75 2.09
N ILE A 72 -4.64 -13.51 2.59
CA ILE A 72 -3.83 -12.43 2.02
C ILE A 72 -2.54 -12.32 2.84
N LYS A 73 -1.40 -12.45 2.18
CA LYS A 73 -0.08 -12.30 2.81
C LYS A 73 0.46 -10.88 2.66
N TYR A 74 0.53 -10.38 1.44
CA TYR A 74 1.05 -9.04 1.16
C TYR A 74 -0.09 -8.03 1.14
N THR A 75 -0.04 -7.07 2.03
CA THR A 75 -1.14 -6.11 2.27
C THR A 75 -0.84 -4.72 1.74
N HIS A 76 0.42 -4.45 1.37
CA HIS A 76 0.82 -3.18 0.80
C HIS A 76 1.72 -3.37 -0.41
N LEU A 77 1.42 -2.64 -1.49
CA LEU A 77 2.10 -2.77 -2.78
C LEU A 77 2.52 -1.40 -3.30
N GLY A 78 3.66 -1.33 -3.97
CA GLY A 78 4.16 -0.14 -4.65
C GLY A 78 4.94 -0.47 -5.91
N PHE A 79 5.19 0.56 -6.71
CA PHE A 79 6.08 0.49 -7.87
C PHE A 79 7.42 1.11 -7.51
N LEU A 80 8.49 0.34 -7.69
CA LEU A 80 9.86 0.81 -7.61
C LEU A 80 10.23 1.45 -8.94
N ILE A 81 10.60 2.71 -8.91
CA ILE A 81 11.10 3.46 -10.07
C ILE A 81 12.44 4.10 -9.76
N LYS A 82 13.27 4.23 -10.77
CA LYS A 82 14.54 4.94 -10.66
C LYS A 82 14.32 6.42 -10.98
N SER A 83 14.61 7.29 -10.01
CA SER A 83 14.60 8.74 -10.13
C SER A 83 16.03 9.23 -9.99
N ASP A 84 16.63 9.69 -11.08
CA ASP A 84 18.05 10.06 -11.17
C ASP A 84 18.99 8.93 -10.68
N SER A 85 19.59 9.11 -9.50
CA SER A 85 20.49 8.13 -8.88
C SER A 85 19.83 7.27 -7.82
N ASN A 86 18.58 7.56 -7.45
CA ASN A 86 17.89 6.95 -6.32
C ASN A 86 16.73 6.08 -6.77
N TRP A 87 16.37 5.12 -5.92
CA TRP A 87 15.12 4.37 -6.04
C TRP A 87 14.04 4.99 -5.18
N GLU A 88 12.86 5.17 -5.76
CA GLU A 88 11.64 5.61 -5.09
C GLU A 88 10.55 4.55 -5.23
N ILE A 89 9.68 4.49 -4.23
CA ILE A 89 8.49 3.64 -4.25
C ILE A 89 7.27 4.54 -4.42
N VAL A 90 6.58 4.37 -5.53
CA VAL A 90 5.30 5.03 -5.82
C VAL A 90 4.17 4.11 -5.38
N HIS A 91 3.38 4.54 -4.43
CA HIS A 91 2.31 3.73 -3.86
C HIS A 91 1.11 4.58 -3.44
N LEU A 92 -0.04 3.93 -3.26
CA LEU A 92 -1.27 4.54 -2.81
C LEU A 92 -1.42 4.35 -1.30
N LEU A 93 -1.63 5.43 -0.56
CA LEU A 93 -1.91 5.41 0.87
C LEU A 93 -3.29 6.01 1.15
N ASN A 94 -4.06 5.35 1.99
CA ASN A 94 -5.34 5.85 2.46
C ASN A 94 -5.14 6.93 3.52
N SER A 95 -5.88 8.02 3.40
CA SER A 95 -5.95 9.02 4.45
C SER A 95 -6.76 8.48 5.62
N CYS A 96 -6.12 8.40 6.78
CA CYS A 96 -6.71 7.79 7.96
C CYS A 96 -8.06 8.41 8.34
N GLY A 97 -9.05 7.58 8.68
CA GLY A 97 -10.39 8.02 9.08
C GLY A 97 -11.23 8.63 7.96
N THR A 98 -10.77 8.54 6.70
CA THR A 98 -11.49 9.06 5.53
C THR A 98 -11.68 7.98 4.47
N ASN A 99 -12.45 8.28 3.44
CA ASN A 99 -12.57 7.47 2.22
C ASN A 99 -11.65 7.97 1.09
N SER A 100 -10.67 8.80 1.42
CA SER A 100 -9.72 9.37 0.47
C SER A 100 -8.39 8.62 0.50
N SER A 101 -7.69 8.60 -0.62
CA SER A 101 -6.34 8.07 -0.73
C SER A 101 -5.49 8.98 -1.62
N SER A 102 -4.18 8.94 -1.43
CA SER A 102 -3.24 9.75 -2.19
C SER A 102 -2.06 8.90 -2.66
N ILE A 103 -1.50 9.26 -3.81
CA ILE A 103 -0.28 8.64 -4.33
C ILE A 103 0.92 9.36 -3.73
N TYR A 104 1.84 8.58 -3.20
CA TYR A 104 3.10 9.05 -2.62
C TYR A 104 4.29 8.45 -3.35
N ALA A 105 5.37 9.24 -3.44
CA ALA A 105 6.68 8.76 -3.82
C ALA A 105 7.58 8.85 -2.58
N GLN A 106 8.11 7.73 -2.13
CA GLN A 106 8.89 7.64 -0.89
C GLN A 106 10.20 6.88 -1.13
N GLY A 107 11.20 7.17 -0.29
CA GLY A 107 12.43 6.39 -0.26
C GLY A 107 12.21 4.98 0.30
N LEU A 108 13.16 4.06 0.04
CA LEU A 108 13.07 2.65 0.43
C LEU A 108 12.89 2.48 1.95
N LEU A 109 13.59 3.27 2.74
CA LEU A 109 13.49 3.21 4.20
C LEU A 109 12.09 3.54 4.68
N ASN A 110 11.50 4.63 4.19
CA ASN A 110 10.16 5.07 4.58
C ASN A 110 9.11 3.98 4.32
N PHE A 111 9.25 3.28 3.19
CA PHE A 111 8.35 2.17 2.86
C PHE A 111 8.37 1.06 3.92
N TYR A 112 9.50 0.80 4.58
CA TYR A 112 9.61 -0.25 5.58
C TYR A 112 9.28 0.18 7.01
N ILE A 113 9.50 1.45 7.36
CA ILE A 113 9.25 1.94 8.73
C ILE A 113 7.82 2.45 8.94
N ASP A 114 7.02 2.52 7.88
CA ASP A 114 5.66 3.03 7.94
C ASP A 114 4.72 2.04 8.67
N ASP A 115 4.57 0.82 8.16
CA ASP A 115 3.93 -0.27 8.87
C ASP A 115 4.54 -1.61 8.42
N LEU A 116 5.11 -2.37 9.32
CA LEU A 116 5.78 -3.64 9.03
C LEU A 116 5.36 -4.71 10.05
N PHE A 117 4.54 -5.65 9.60
CA PHE A 117 4.12 -6.77 10.42
C PHE A 117 5.13 -7.91 10.42
N THR A 118 5.75 -8.19 9.27
CA THR A 118 6.85 -9.15 9.13
C THR A 118 7.94 -8.61 8.22
N ASN A 119 9.16 -9.16 8.32
CA ASN A 119 10.31 -8.76 7.51
C ASN A 119 10.28 -9.34 6.09
N GLU A 120 9.13 -9.85 5.64
CA GLU A 120 9.02 -10.45 4.32
C GLU A 120 8.65 -9.42 3.27
N THR A 121 9.36 -9.47 2.15
CA THR A 121 9.16 -8.61 0.99
C THR A 121 9.09 -9.46 -0.27
N LEU A 122 8.15 -9.16 -1.14
CA LEU A 122 8.06 -9.71 -2.49
C LEU A 122 8.59 -8.66 -3.46
N LEU A 123 9.52 -9.07 -4.32
CA LEU A 123 10.00 -8.27 -5.46
C LEU A 123 9.62 -9.01 -6.74
N ALA A 124 8.84 -8.36 -7.61
CA ALA A 124 8.47 -8.88 -8.91
C ALA A 124 8.99 -7.94 -10.01
N ILE A 125 9.65 -8.52 -11.02
CA ILE A 125 10.18 -7.76 -12.14
C ILE A 125 9.34 -8.10 -13.37
N PRO A 126 8.54 -7.15 -13.88
CA PRO A 126 7.76 -7.33 -15.09
C PRO A 126 8.67 -7.52 -16.32
N ASP A 127 8.10 -7.99 -17.42
CA ASP A 127 8.81 -7.97 -18.70
C ASP A 127 9.12 -6.53 -19.16
N ALA A 128 10.06 -6.37 -20.08
CA ALA A 128 10.55 -5.07 -20.51
C ALA A 128 9.43 -4.15 -21.07
N THR A 129 8.46 -4.72 -21.79
CA THR A 129 7.36 -3.96 -22.37
C THR A 129 6.45 -3.38 -21.27
N LEU A 130 6.17 -4.16 -20.23
CA LEU A 130 5.36 -3.71 -19.11
C LEU A 130 6.13 -2.70 -18.24
N GLN A 131 7.44 -2.89 -18.02
CA GLN A 131 8.29 -1.92 -17.33
C GLN A 131 8.24 -0.55 -18.03
N GLU A 132 8.40 -0.51 -19.36
CA GLU A 132 8.32 0.74 -20.14
C GLU A 132 6.96 1.44 -19.96
N LYS A 133 5.86 0.68 -20.07
CA LYS A 133 4.51 1.23 -19.90
C LYS A 133 4.30 1.80 -18.50
N ILE A 134 4.71 1.10 -17.45
CA ILE A 134 4.60 1.54 -16.06
C ILE A 134 5.44 2.80 -15.86
N SER A 135 6.71 2.80 -16.28
CA SER A 135 7.63 3.94 -16.17
C SER A 135 7.03 5.19 -16.85
N LYS A 136 6.56 5.05 -18.08
CA LYS A 136 5.94 6.15 -18.82
C LYS A 136 4.70 6.71 -18.11
N THR A 137 3.84 5.82 -17.60
CA THR A 137 2.62 6.22 -16.90
C THR A 137 2.92 7.00 -15.62
N ILE A 138 3.84 6.49 -14.80
CA ILE A 138 4.22 7.13 -13.53
C ILE A 138 4.88 8.50 -13.81
N LYS A 139 5.81 8.57 -14.78
CA LYS A 139 6.53 9.81 -15.12
C LYS A 139 5.64 10.86 -15.81
N SER A 140 4.52 10.48 -16.40
CA SER A 140 3.62 11.41 -17.11
C SER A 140 2.87 12.39 -16.21
N ARG A 141 3.03 12.33 -14.89
CA ARG A 141 2.28 13.10 -13.88
C ARG A 141 0.76 12.94 -13.93
N SER A 142 0.21 12.23 -14.91
CA SER A 142 -1.24 12.02 -14.99
C SER A 142 -1.77 11.19 -13.83
N MET A 143 -0.94 10.36 -13.20
CA MET A 143 -1.30 9.61 -12.01
C MET A 143 -1.36 10.46 -10.74
N LEU A 144 -0.59 11.55 -10.66
CA LEU A 144 -0.58 12.44 -9.49
C LEU A 144 -1.82 13.36 -9.43
N THR A 145 -2.64 13.34 -10.48
CA THR A 145 -3.87 14.16 -10.60
C THR A 145 -5.15 13.34 -10.50
N LEU A 146 -5.08 12.04 -10.21
CA LEU A 146 -6.24 11.15 -10.06
C LEU A 146 -6.81 11.18 -8.63
N HIS A 147 -6.86 12.34 -8.00
CA HIS A 147 -7.44 12.56 -6.66
C HIS A 147 -8.66 13.46 -6.73
#